data_4c5b578732fd56a8cc4b4c50f57e40cd
#
_entry.id   4c5b578732fd56a8cc4b4c50f57e40cd
#
_cell.length_a   1.000
_cell.length_b   1.000
_cell.length_c   1.000
_cell.angle_alpha   90.00
_cell.angle_beta   90.00
_cell.angle_gamma   90.00
#
_symmetry.space_group_name_H-M   'P 1'
#
loop_
_entity.id
_entity.type
_entity.pdbx_description
1 polymer ?
#
loop_
_entity_poly.entity_id
_entity_poly.type
_entity_poly.pdbx_seq_one_letter_code
_entity_poly.pdbx_strand_id
1 'polypeptide(L)'
;MKRLFKILAVVFAVQIGVWVAGRIAESNVEQDTDPESEDFSLAAYANGKQYASRSAKLHSGRAVTVFGGTDIDLTAAELDPAGATLRLKTRFGGVKVLVPGTWRVEVTGEAKNGENDVRVADPSTLSEDAPRLSVLADTAFGGVLITT
;
A
#
# COMPACT_ATOMS: atom_id res chain seq x y z
N MET A 1 -18.64 -38.34 5.88
CA MET A 1 -18.90 -37.17 6.75
C MET A 1 -17.77 -36.87 7.75
N LYS A 2 -17.30 -37.84 8.52
CA LYS A 2 -16.23 -37.58 9.52
C LYS A 2 -14.91 -37.06 8.93
N ARG A 3 -14.54 -37.46 7.71
CA ARG A 3 -13.33 -36.96 7.01
C ARG A 3 -13.50 -35.54 6.50
N LEU A 4 -14.68 -35.21 5.98
CA LEU A 4 -14.99 -33.86 5.49
C LEU A 4 -14.99 -32.84 6.64
N PHE A 5 -15.55 -33.22 7.78
CA PHE A 5 -15.58 -32.37 8.98
C PHE A 5 -14.16 -32.12 9.54
N LYS A 6 -13.28 -33.11 9.49
CA LYS A 6 -11.88 -32.95 9.89
C LYS A 6 -11.13 -32.01 8.95
N ILE A 7 -11.36 -32.11 7.64
CA ILE A 7 -10.74 -31.22 6.65
C ILE A 7 -11.23 -29.77 6.86
N LEU A 8 -12.53 -29.56 7.04
CA LEU A 8 -13.10 -28.26 7.33
C LEU A 8 -12.55 -27.65 8.62
N ALA A 9 -12.41 -28.45 9.69
CA ALA A 9 -11.86 -27.99 10.95
C ALA A 9 -10.37 -27.59 10.82
N VAL A 10 -9.59 -28.33 10.05
CA VAL A 10 -8.18 -27.99 9.79
C VAL A 10 -8.07 -26.71 8.98
N VAL A 11 -8.88 -26.56 7.92
CA VAL A 11 -8.88 -25.31 7.11
C VAL A 11 -9.26 -24.10 7.97
N PHE A 12 -10.27 -24.25 8.82
CA PHE A 12 -10.71 -23.17 9.72
C PHE A 12 -9.66 -22.81 10.76
N ALA A 13 -8.98 -23.83 11.34
CA ALA A 13 -7.89 -23.63 12.29
C ALA A 13 -6.69 -22.90 11.65
N VAL A 14 -6.35 -23.25 10.40
CA VAL A 14 -5.28 -22.58 9.65
C VAL A 14 -5.65 -21.11 9.38
N GLN A 15 -6.89 -20.82 8.99
CA GLN A 15 -7.34 -19.45 8.77
C GLN A 15 -7.28 -18.60 10.05
N ILE A 16 -7.72 -19.16 11.19
CA ILE A 16 -7.61 -18.48 12.48
C ILE A 16 -6.14 -18.25 12.86
N GLY A 17 -5.29 -19.24 12.65
CA GLY A 17 -3.86 -19.14 12.91
C GLY A 17 -3.18 -18.04 12.11
N VAL A 18 -3.48 -17.94 10.82
CA VAL A 18 -2.98 -16.87 9.94
C VAL A 18 -3.48 -15.50 10.40
N TRP A 19 -4.74 -15.39 10.76
CA TRP A 19 -5.33 -14.13 11.23
C TRP A 19 -4.69 -13.68 12.56
N VAL A 20 -4.53 -14.58 13.52
CA VAL A 20 -3.88 -14.28 14.81
C VAL A 20 -2.42 -13.91 14.62
N ALA A 21 -1.69 -14.68 13.83
CA ALA A 21 -0.29 -14.39 13.51
C ALA A 21 -0.13 -13.04 12.82
N GLY A 22 -1.05 -12.70 11.90
CA GLY A 22 -1.10 -11.41 11.24
C GLY A 22 -1.30 -10.25 12.23
N ARG A 23 -2.21 -10.40 13.18
CA ARG A 23 -2.46 -9.40 14.22
C ARG A 23 -1.27 -9.18 15.13
N ILE A 24 -0.58 -10.26 15.52
CA ILE A 24 0.63 -10.17 16.35
C ILE A 24 1.76 -9.51 15.55
N ALA A 25 1.95 -9.88 14.29
CA ALA A 25 2.96 -9.28 13.43
C ALA A 25 2.70 -7.78 13.21
N GLU A 26 1.46 -7.39 12.98
CA GLU A 26 1.06 -5.98 12.81
C GLU A 26 1.32 -5.16 14.09
N SER A 27 1.02 -5.72 15.26
CA SER A 27 1.23 -5.03 16.55
C SER A 27 2.70 -4.80 16.90
N ASN A 28 3.60 -5.57 16.29
CA ASN A 28 5.06 -5.45 16.50
C ASN A 28 5.73 -4.51 15.48
N VAL A 29 4.98 -3.99 14.51
CA VAL A 29 5.48 -3.03 13.51
C VAL A 29 5.12 -1.62 13.97
N GLU A 30 6.12 -0.76 14.05
CA GLU A 30 5.89 0.65 14.29
C GLU A 30 5.13 1.26 13.12
N GLN A 31 3.96 1.83 13.42
CA GLN A 31 3.08 2.46 12.43
C GLN A 31 2.85 3.92 12.80
N ASP A 32 2.91 4.79 11.82
CA ASP A 32 2.42 6.14 11.91
C ASP A 32 1.25 6.30 10.95
N THR A 33 0.08 6.41 11.52
CA THR A 33 -1.19 6.56 10.79
C THR A 33 -1.81 7.95 10.96
N ASP A 34 -1.05 8.91 11.47
CA ASP A 34 -1.51 10.30 11.59
C ASP A 34 -1.70 10.87 10.17
N PRO A 35 -2.91 11.33 9.81
CA PRO A 35 -3.18 11.89 8.50
C PRO A 35 -2.37 13.15 8.18
N GLU A 36 -1.88 13.86 9.18
CA GLU A 36 -1.13 15.11 9.03
C GLU A 36 0.38 14.92 9.09
N SER A 37 0.84 13.70 9.37
CA SER A 37 2.27 13.38 9.42
C SER A 37 2.96 13.60 8.07
N GLU A 38 4.18 14.13 8.10
CA GLU A 38 5.04 14.25 6.91
C GLU A 38 5.56 12.90 6.43
N ASP A 39 5.67 11.95 7.35
CA ASP A 39 6.11 10.59 7.09
C ASP A 39 5.08 9.62 7.67
N PHE A 40 4.54 8.71 6.86
CA PHE A 40 3.61 7.71 7.36
C PHE A 40 4.13 6.28 7.17
N SER A 41 3.67 5.39 8.04
CA SER A 41 4.02 3.97 7.98
C SER A 41 2.81 3.09 8.29
N LEU A 42 2.47 2.20 7.37
CA LEU A 42 1.32 1.32 7.44
C LEU A 42 1.76 -0.14 7.38
N ALA A 43 1.08 -0.98 8.13
CA ALA A 43 1.20 -2.43 8.02
C ALA A 43 -0.19 -3.08 8.03
N ALA A 44 -0.45 -3.94 7.07
CA ALA A 44 -1.66 -4.75 6.98
C ALA A 44 -1.27 -6.22 6.83
N TYR A 45 -1.53 -7.01 7.86
CA TYR A 45 -1.26 -8.44 7.91
C TYR A 45 -2.57 -9.20 8.10
N ALA A 46 -2.97 -9.95 7.09
CA ALA A 46 -4.21 -10.73 7.07
C ALA A 46 -5.49 -9.89 7.31
N ASN A 47 -5.47 -8.62 6.94
CA ASN A 47 -6.60 -7.70 7.08
C ASN A 47 -6.61 -6.62 5.98
N GLY A 48 -7.63 -5.77 6.01
CA GLY A 48 -7.72 -4.56 5.19
C GLY A 48 -7.34 -3.31 6.01
N LYS A 49 -6.68 -2.36 5.37
CA LYS A 49 -6.35 -1.07 5.96
C LYS A 49 -6.66 0.07 5.00
N GLN A 50 -7.19 1.15 5.54
CA GLN A 50 -7.43 2.38 4.80
C GLN A 50 -6.69 3.54 5.48
N TYR A 51 -6.08 4.37 4.66
CA TYR A 51 -5.34 5.55 5.12
C TYR A 51 -5.57 6.71 4.16
N ALA A 52 -5.82 7.89 4.69
CA ALA A 52 -5.92 9.11 3.91
C ALA A 52 -4.98 10.17 4.51
N SER A 53 -4.04 10.65 3.70
CA SER A 53 -3.12 11.72 4.10
C SER A 53 -3.72 13.09 3.83
N ARG A 54 -3.54 13.99 4.78
CA ARG A 54 -3.80 15.42 4.66
C ARG A 54 -2.56 16.25 5.01
N SER A 55 -1.40 15.63 4.91
CA SER A 55 -0.13 16.29 5.17
C SER A 55 0.05 17.51 4.28
N ALA A 56 0.46 18.62 4.86
CA ALA A 56 0.83 19.83 4.12
C ALA A 56 2.24 19.74 3.53
N LYS A 57 3.02 18.74 3.88
CA LYS A 57 4.38 18.52 3.41
C LYS A 57 4.76 17.04 3.49
N LEU A 58 4.08 16.22 2.72
CA LEU A 58 4.35 14.79 2.68
C LEU A 58 5.76 14.53 2.11
N HIS A 59 6.60 13.89 2.89
CA HIS A 59 7.99 13.58 2.56
C HIS A 59 8.19 12.11 2.21
N SER A 60 7.64 11.21 3.01
CA SER A 60 7.72 9.77 2.75
C SER A 60 6.50 9.00 3.21
N GLY A 61 6.30 7.84 2.61
CA GLY A 61 5.32 6.87 3.02
C GLY A 61 5.84 5.45 2.84
N ARG A 62 5.43 4.58 3.74
CA ARG A 62 5.73 3.15 3.66
C ARG A 62 4.45 2.35 3.93
N ALA A 63 4.19 1.36 3.10
CA ALA A 63 3.13 0.41 3.35
C ALA A 63 3.62 -1.02 3.11
N VAL A 64 3.37 -1.90 4.07
CA VAL A 64 3.61 -3.34 3.98
C VAL A 64 2.27 -4.05 4.05
N THR A 65 1.95 -4.85 3.03
CA THR A 65 0.70 -5.60 2.94
C THR A 65 1.02 -7.07 2.75
N VAL A 66 0.55 -7.91 3.65
CA VAL A 66 0.72 -9.37 3.61
C VAL A 66 -0.62 -10.05 3.85
N PHE A 67 -1.11 -10.82 2.88
CA PHE A 67 -2.43 -11.46 2.92
C PHE A 67 -3.57 -10.49 3.22
N GLY A 68 -3.61 -9.35 2.51
CA GLY A 68 -4.64 -8.35 2.77
C GLY A 68 -4.71 -7.29 1.69
N GLY A 69 -5.34 -6.17 2.01
CA GLY A 69 -5.49 -5.03 1.14
C GLY A 69 -5.20 -3.72 1.86
N THR A 70 -4.60 -2.79 1.16
CA THR A 70 -4.35 -1.44 1.68
C THR A 70 -4.81 -0.40 0.66
N ASP A 71 -5.67 0.51 1.10
CA ASP A 71 -6.11 1.66 0.33
C ASP A 71 -5.45 2.93 0.90
N ILE A 72 -4.72 3.64 0.06
CA ILE A 72 -4.03 4.87 0.41
C ILE A 72 -4.58 6.00 -0.45
N ASP A 73 -5.14 7.02 0.19
CA ASP A 73 -5.64 8.22 -0.47
C ASP A 73 -4.71 9.41 -0.17
N LEU A 74 -4.05 9.91 -1.19
CA LEU A 74 -3.15 11.07 -1.11
C LEU A 74 -3.74 12.31 -1.79
N THR A 75 -5.00 12.29 -2.19
CA THR A 75 -5.62 13.39 -2.95
C THR A 75 -5.73 14.70 -2.18
N ALA A 76 -5.75 14.65 -0.85
CA ALA A 76 -5.78 15.83 0.01
C ALA A 76 -4.40 16.21 0.57
N ALA A 77 -3.34 15.51 0.21
CA ALA A 77 -1.98 15.80 0.65
C ALA A 77 -1.27 16.75 -0.30
N GLU A 78 -0.29 17.49 0.24
CA GLU A 78 0.68 18.27 -0.52
C GLU A 78 2.06 17.62 -0.33
N LEU A 79 2.84 17.54 -1.40
CA LEU A 79 4.19 16.97 -1.35
C LEU A 79 5.23 17.99 -0.87
N ASP A 80 6.27 17.49 -0.24
CA ASP A 80 7.49 18.29 -0.02
C ASP A 80 8.00 18.85 -1.37
N PRO A 81 8.40 20.12 -1.43
CA PRO A 81 8.96 20.71 -2.66
C PRO A 81 10.17 19.95 -3.22
N ALA A 82 10.90 19.24 -2.38
CA ALA A 82 12.01 18.37 -2.80
C ALA A 82 11.54 17.04 -3.39
N GLY A 83 10.23 16.76 -3.36
CA GLY A 83 9.63 15.49 -3.75
C GLY A 83 9.38 14.57 -2.57
N ALA A 84 8.55 13.54 -2.81
CA ALA A 84 8.23 12.53 -1.82
C ALA A 84 8.53 11.12 -2.37
N THR A 85 8.74 10.18 -1.46
CA THR A 85 8.98 8.78 -1.79
C THR A 85 7.95 7.90 -1.11
N LEU A 86 7.32 7.01 -1.88
CA LEU A 86 6.38 6.01 -1.38
C LEU A 86 6.95 4.61 -1.62
N ARG A 87 7.08 3.83 -0.56
CA ARG A 87 7.56 2.45 -0.62
C ARG A 87 6.44 1.48 -0.32
N LEU A 88 6.11 0.66 -1.29
CA LEU A 88 5.04 -0.34 -1.19
C LEU A 88 5.65 -1.74 -1.28
N LYS A 89 5.38 -2.57 -0.28
CA LYS A 89 5.76 -3.98 -0.27
C LYS A 89 4.51 -4.82 -0.11
N THR A 90 4.22 -5.63 -1.12
CA THR A 90 3.00 -6.42 -1.17
C THR A 90 3.34 -7.90 -1.35
N ARG A 91 2.76 -8.74 -0.50
CA ARG A 91 2.85 -10.19 -0.57
C ARG A 91 1.45 -10.79 -0.42
N PHE A 92 0.97 -11.51 -1.44
CA PHE A 92 -0.36 -12.15 -1.45
C PHE A 92 -1.50 -11.17 -1.11
N GLY A 93 -1.53 -10.01 -1.79
CA GLY A 93 -2.56 -9.02 -1.53
C GLY A 93 -2.55 -7.88 -2.55
N GLY A 94 -3.19 -6.78 -2.21
CA GLY A 94 -3.32 -5.63 -3.09
C GLY A 94 -3.11 -4.31 -2.36
N VAL A 95 -2.56 -3.34 -3.08
CA VAL A 95 -2.47 -1.95 -2.64
C VAL A 95 -3.04 -1.06 -3.71
N LYS A 96 -3.94 -0.16 -3.31
CA LYS A 96 -4.46 0.89 -4.16
C LYS A 96 -4.01 2.25 -3.62
N VAL A 97 -3.46 3.08 -4.50
CA VAL A 97 -3.03 4.44 -4.16
C VAL A 97 -3.75 5.41 -5.07
N LEU A 98 -4.49 6.36 -4.47
CA LEU A 98 -5.08 7.48 -5.16
C LEU A 98 -4.17 8.70 -5.05
N VAL A 99 -3.86 9.34 -6.17
CA VAL A 99 -3.01 10.53 -6.24
C VAL A 99 -3.72 11.65 -7.02
N PRO A 100 -3.40 12.92 -6.76
CA PRO A 100 -3.90 14.02 -7.59
C PRO A 100 -3.37 13.91 -9.03
N GLY A 101 -4.20 14.27 -9.99
CA GLY A 101 -3.82 14.26 -11.41
C GLY A 101 -2.76 15.30 -11.80
N THR A 102 -2.38 16.18 -10.88
CA THR A 102 -1.35 17.21 -11.06
C THR A 102 0.04 16.77 -10.67
N TRP A 103 0.19 15.59 -10.05
CA TRP A 103 1.48 15.09 -9.63
C TRP A 103 2.20 14.33 -10.74
N ARG A 104 3.52 14.48 -10.76
CA ARG A 104 4.41 13.65 -11.55
C ARG A 104 4.76 12.41 -10.76
N VAL A 105 4.22 11.26 -11.18
CA VAL A 105 4.40 9.98 -10.49
C VAL A 105 5.35 9.11 -11.32
N GLU A 106 6.43 8.67 -10.71
CA GLU A 106 7.37 7.72 -11.27
C GLU A 106 7.34 6.44 -10.44
N VAL A 107 7.10 5.30 -11.09
CA VAL A 107 6.99 4.01 -10.44
C VAL A 107 8.11 3.11 -10.87
N THR A 108 8.81 2.54 -9.90
CA THR A 108 9.86 1.54 -10.09
C THR A 108 9.59 0.34 -9.17
N GLY A 109 10.33 -0.73 -9.36
CA GLY A 109 10.21 -1.95 -8.57
C GLY A 109 9.82 -3.16 -9.40
N GLU A 110 9.72 -4.30 -8.75
CA GLU A 110 9.44 -5.58 -9.38
C GLU A 110 8.07 -6.13 -9.01
N ALA A 111 7.41 -6.75 -9.98
CA ALA A 111 6.22 -7.55 -9.76
C ALA A 111 6.50 -9.02 -10.13
N LYS A 112 6.51 -9.90 -9.14
CA LYS A 112 6.69 -11.34 -9.32
C LYS A 112 5.35 -12.06 -9.17
N ASN A 113 4.89 -12.73 -10.23
CA ASN A 113 3.57 -13.38 -10.25
C ASN A 113 2.43 -12.42 -9.82
N GLY A 114 2.49 -11.19 -10.32
CA GLY A 114 1.55 -10.13 -10.01
C GLY A 114 1.72 -8.96 -10.97
N GLU A 115 1.10 -7.85 -10.67
CA GLU A 115 1.08 -6.68 -11.54
C GLU A 115 1.20 -5.37 -10.73
N ASN A 116 1.97 -4.44 -11.27
CA ASN A 116 1.98 -3.05 -10.84
C ASN A 116 1.33 -2.22 -11.96
N ASP A 117 0.09 -1.82 -11.77
CA ASP A 117 -0.69 -1.04 -12.74
C ASP A 117 -0.66 0.45 -12.37
N VAL A 118 -0.31 1.30 -13.32
CA VAL A 118 -0.14 2.74 -13.12
C VAL A 118 -1.03 3.49 -14.10
N ARG A 119 -2.04 4.20 -13.56
CA ARG A 119 -3.03 4.97 -14.33
C ARG A 119 -3.03 6.41 -13.87
N VAL A 120 -1.97 7.12 -14.17
CA VAL A 120 -1.73 8.51 -13.80
C VAL A 120 -1.53 9.36 -15.04
N ALA A 121 -1.55 10.69 -14.89
CA ALA A 121 -1.28 11.60 -15.98
C ALA A 121 0.10 11.35 -16.60
N ASP A 122 0.17 11.45 -17.93
CA ASP A 122 1.45 11.36 -18.64
C ASP A 122 2.37 12.51 -18.17
N PRO A 123 3.59 12.22 -17.72
CA PRO A 123 4.54 13.23 -17.28
C PRO A 123 4.79 14.35 -18.31
N SER A 124 4.67 14.05 -19.61
CA SER A 124 4.83 15.03 -20.68
C SER A 124 3.74 16.09 -20.73
N THR A 125 2.57 15.82 -20.13
CA THR A 125 1.42 16.75 -20.07
C THR A 125 1.45 17.66 -18.84
N LEU A 126 2.35 17.42 -17.91
CA LEU A 126 2.49 18.15 -16.66
C LEU A 126 3.53 19.27 -16.78
N SER A 127 3.38 20.32 -15.96
CA SER A 127 4.38 21.38 -15.90
C SER A 127 5.70 20.87 -15.32
N GLU A 128 6.80 21.54 -15.62
CA GLU A 128 8.12 21.19 -15.07
C GLU A 128 8.18 21.30 -13.54
N ASP A 129 7.37 22.20 -12.97
CA ASP A 129 7.25 22.44 -11.54
C ASP A 129 6.24 21.50 -10.84
N ALA A 130 5.68 20.52 -11.53
CA ALA A 130 4.72 19.59 -10.96
C ALA A 130 5.33 18.84 -9.76
N PRO A 131 4.57 18.66 -8.65
CA PRO A 131 5.05 17.89 -7.51
C PRO A 131 5.43 16.47 -7.93
N ARG A 132 6.55 15.96 -7.40
CA ARG A 132 7.11 14.67 -7.78
C ARG A 132 6.91 13.63 -6.69
N LEU A 133 6.31 12.52 -7.06
CA LEU A 133 6.18 11.32 -6.21
C LEU A 133 6.95 10.16 -6.85
N SER A 134 7.95 9.66 -6.16
CA SER A 134 8.67 8.45 -6.54
C SER A 134 8.09 7.26 -5.78
N VAL A 135 7.59 6.27 -6.49
CA VAL A 135 7.01 5.06 -5.91
C VAL A 135 7.91 3.87 -6.20
N LEU A 136 8.31 3.18 -5.14
CA LEU A 136 8.97 1.88 -5.22
C LEU A 136 7.98 0.80 -4.82
N ALA A 137 7.49 0.04 -5.80
CA ALA A 137 6.51 -1.02 -5.61
C ALA A 137 7.15 -2.40 -5.80
N ASP A 138 7.29 -3.15 -4.72
CA ASP A 138 7.79 -4.51 -4.70
C ASP A 138 6.63 -5.46 -4.39
N THR A 139 6.19 -6.19 -5.41
CA THR A 139 4.98 -7.01 -5.38
C THR A 139 5.30 -8.47 -5.65
N ALA A 140 4.76 -9.38 -4.84
CA ALA A 140 4.77 -10.80 -5.11
C ALA A 140 3.39 -11.42 -4.85
N PHE A 141 2.85 -12.13 -5.84
CA PHE A 141 1.53 -12.75 -5.79
C PHE A 141 0.40 -11.79 -5.42
N GLY A 142 0.32 -10.68 -6.14
CA GLY A 142 -0.70 -9.66 -5.89
C GLY A 142 -0.60 -8.50 -6.85
N GLY A 143 -1.10 -7.35 -6.45
CA GLY A 143 -1.14 -6.18 -7.31
C GLY A 143 -0.98 -4.86 -6.57
N VAL A 144 -0.42 -3.89 -7.26
CA VAL A 144 -0.41 -2.48 -6.86
C VAL A 144 -1.09 -1.69 -7.97
N LEU A 145 -2.08 -0.88 -7.61
CA LEU A 145 -2.74 0.05 -8.51
C LEU A 145 -2.49 1.47 -8.03
N ILE A 146 -1.90 2.30 -8.89
CA ILE A 146 -1.74 3.73 -8.65
C ILE A 146 -2.57 4.47 -9.69
N THR A 147 -3.51 5.26 -9.22
CA THR A 147 -4.49 5.93 -10.10
C THR A 147 -4.86 7.32 -9.60
N THR A 148 -5.40 8.12 -10.49
CA THR A 148 -6.00 9.43 -10.21
C THR A 148 -7.50 9.36 -10.07
#